data_c3af19c5adf38defb7458404b93525e8
#
_entry.id   c3af19c5adf38defb7458404b93525e8
#
_cell.length_a   1.000
_cell.length_b   1.000
_cell.length_c   1.000
_cell.angle_alpha   90.00
_cell.angle_beta   90.00
_cell.angle_gamma   90.00
#
_symmetry.space_group_name_H-M   'P 1'
#
loop_
_entity.id
_entity.type
_entity.pdbx_description
1 polymer ?
#
loop_
_entity_poly.entity_id
_entity_poly.type
_entity_poly.pdbx_seq_one_letter_code
_entity_poly.pdbx_strand_id
1 'polypeptide(L)'
;NPHLAVKGYPFAAGSFAQVDKKLSGALDTLEANLATLGAPVDADVVHVHTWYAHFGGILAKLLYGIPQVLTTHSLEPLRPWKREQRGRGYDLSSWIERTAIEMADAIVAVSEGTKEDVLAHFAVDPAKVKVIYNGINVEQYQPTAETSALVRYGVDPARPFVLFVGRITRQKGIVHLVNAIQYINPDVQIVLCAGAPDTKEIAAEMEAAVERVQASGRPDVIWIQEMLSKPDVIQMYTHATVFCCPSLYEPFGIINLEAM
;
A
#
# COMPACT_ATOMS: atom_id res chain seq x y z
N ASN A 1 -10.18 22.38 -9.20
CA ASN A 1 -11.55 22.40 -8.73
C ASN A 1 -11.72 23.61 -7.79
N PRO A 2 -12.60 24.61 -8.11
CA PRO A 2 -12.77 25.83 -7.30
C PRO A 2 -13.38 25.54 -5.91
N HIS A 3 -13.93 24.36 -5.68
CA HIS A 3 -14.51 23.92 -4.42
C HIS A 3 -13.55 23.08 -3.56
N LEU A 4 -12.30 22.89 -4.01
CA LEU A 4 -11.30 22.12 -3.27
C LEU A 4 -10.22 23.06 -2.72
N ALA A 5 -10.18 23.22 -1.39
CA ALA A 5 -9.08 23.84 -0.68
C ALA A 5 -8.16 22.73 -0.13
N VAL A 6 -6.86 22.82 -0.39
CA VAL A 6 -5.87 21.88 0.12
C VAL A 6 -5.00 22.58 1.15
N LYS A 7 -4.94 22.02 2.37
CA LYS A 7 -4.08 22.50 3.44
C LYS A 7 -3.15 21.38 3.89
N GLY A 8 -1.85 21.60 3.79
CA GLY A 8 -0.83 20.71 4.32
C GLY A 8 -0.59 20.94 5.80
N TYR A 9 -0.43 19.86 6.56
CA TYR A 9 0.01 19.88 7.95
C TYR A 9 1.34 19.11 8.02
N PRO A 10 2.48 19.83 7.94
CA PRO A 10 3.80 19.20 8.02
C PRO A 10 4.01 18.64 9.43
N PHE A 11 4.74 17.54 9.51
CA PHE A 11 5.29 17.10 10.79
C PHE A 11 6.24 18.18 11.32
N ALA A 12 6.14 18.53 12.61
CA ALA A 12 7.11 19.44 13.21
C ALA A 12 8.44 18.69 13.30
N ALA A 13 9.37 19.07 12.41
CA ALA A 13 10.65 18.41 12.31
C ALA A 13 11.40 18.49 13.65
N GLY A 14 11.57 17.35 14.31
CA GLY A 14 12.42 17.21 15.48
C GLY A 14 11.74 17.23 16.85
N SER A 15 10.40 17.40 16.94
CA SER A 15 9.69 17.34 18.24
C SER A 15 9.99 16.04 19.00
N PHE A 16 10.19 14.93 18.28
CA PHE A 16 10.45 13.60 18.83
C PHE A 16 11.80 13.01 18.39
N ALA A 17 12.77 13.86 18.02
CA ALA A 17 14.08 13.43 17.52
C ALA A 17 14.89 12.56 18.50
N GLN A 18 14.63 12.67 19.82
CA GLN A 18 15.31 11.89 20.86
C GLN A 18 14.57 10.60 21.22
N VAL A 19 13.39 10.34 20.62
CA VAL A 19 12.62 9.13 20.85
C VAL A 19 13.11 8.03 19.91
N ASP A 20 12.92 6.76 20.30
CA ASP A 20 13.20 5.62 19.43
C ASP A 20 12.57 5.85 18.04
N LYS A 21 13.36 5.70 17.00
CA LYS A 21 12.95 5.91 15.60
C LYS A 21 11.70 5.11 15.20
N LYS A 22 11.50 3.95 15.84
CA LYS A 22 10.29 3.13 15.61
C LYS A 22 9.03 3.75 16.22
N LEU A 23 9.17 4.63 17.21
CA LEU A 23 8.06 5.33 17.87
C LEU A 23 7.82 6.71 17.26
N SER A 24 8.88 7.40 16.80
CA SER A 24 8.79 8.79 16.32
C SER A 24 7.72 8.93 15.23
N GLY A 25 7.67 8.03 14.26
CA GLY A 25 6.66 8.10 13.17
C GLY A 25 5.21 7.99 13.65
N ALA A 26 4.95 7.29 14.76
CA ALA A 26 3.61 7.26 15.36
C ALA A 26 3.29 8.57 16.11
N LEU A 27 4.27 9.12 16.80
CA LEU A 27 4.12 10.40 17.53
C LEU A 27 4.00 11.58 16.56
N ASP A 28 4.79 11.62 15.49
CA ASP A 28 4.68 12.62 14.42
C ASP A 28 3.29 12.60 13.79
N THR A 29 2.71 11.40 13.60
CA THR A 29 1.35 11.24 13.11
C THR A 29 0.32 11.86 14.07
N LEU A 30 0.45 11.64 15.38
CA LEU A 30 -0.42 12.27 16.38
C LEU A 30 -0.30 13.80 16.34
N GLU A 31 0.93 14.33 16.29
CA GLU A 31 1.16 15.77 16.20
C GLU A 31 0.50 16.39 14.98
N ALA A 32 0.64 15.76 13.80
CA ALA A 32 -0.04 16.21 12.58
C ALA A 32 -1.56 16.21 12.72
N ASN A 33 -2.14 15.20 13.37
CA ASN A 33 -3.58 15.15 13.64
C ASN A 33 -4.02 16.25 14.61
N LEU A 34 -3.26 16.52 15.67
CA LEU A 34 -3.54 17.63 16.58
C LEU A 34 -3.47 19.00 15.86
N ALA A 35 -2.50 19.17 14.95
CA ALA A 35 -2.35 20.40 14.18
C ALA A 35 -3.56 20.68 13.27
N THR A 36 -4.32 19.66 12.85
CA THR A 36 -5.56 19.86 12.05
C THR A 36 -6.64 20.63 12.82
N LEU A 37 -6.59 20.58 14.16
CA LEU A 37 -7.53 21.25 15.04
C LEU A 37 -7.06 22.66 15.46
N GLY A 38 -5.90 23.11 14.99
CA GLY A 38 -5.35 24.44 15.28
C GLY A 38 -6.14 25.61 14.68
N ALA A 39 -7.20 25.30 13.91
CA ALA A 39 -8.19 26.24 13.42
C ALA A 39 -9.59 25.66 13.64
N PRO A 40 -10.64 26.49 13.77
CA PRO A 40 -12.01 25.99 13.84
C PRO A 40 -12.34 25.09 12.66
N VAL A 41 -12.94 23.95 12.95
CA VAL A 41 -13.41 23.01 11.91
C VAL A 41 -14.87 23.34 11.63
N ASP A 42 -15.13 23.97 10.48
CA ASP A 42 -16.47 24.26 9.96
C ASP A 42 -16.76 23.28 8.82
N ALA A 43 -17.38 22.16 9.16
CA ALA A 43 -17.69 21.09 8.22
C ALA A 43 -18.91 20.30 8.67
N ASP A 44 -19.72 19.85 7.71
CA ASP A 44 -20.89 19.00 7.95
C ASP A 44 -20.51 17.53 8.16
N VAL A 45 -19.35 17.12 7.65
CA VAL A 45 -18.81 15.75 7.75
C VAL A 45 -17.28 15.76 7.71
N VAL A 46 -16.66 14.88 8.49
CA VAL A 46 -15.24 14.59 8.38
C VAL A 46 -15.05 13.20 7.77
N HIS A 47 -14.25 13.13 6.70
CA HIS A 47 -13.91 11.86 6.05
C HIS A 47 -12.41 11.58 6.18
N VAL A 48 -12.07 10.48 6.85
CA VAL A 48 -10.69 10.12 7.12
C VAL A 48 -10.29 8.84 6.41
N HIS A 49 -9.02 8.79 5.99
CA HIS A 49 -8.42 7.64 5.30
C HIS A 49 -7.21 7.15 6.08
N THR A 50 -7.18 5.89 6.40
CA THR A 50 -6.10 5.19 7.12
C THR A 50 -5.87 5.72 8.54
N TRP A 51 -5.18 4.93 9.36
CA TRP A 51 -4.87 5.28 10.76
C TRP A 51 -4.08 6.61 10.90
N TYR A 52 -3.36 7.03 9.86
CA TYR A 52 -2.63 8.32 9.85
C TYR A 52 -3.52 9.56 10.02
N ALA A 53 -4.80 9.46 9.66
CA ALA A 53 -5.77 10.55 9.81
C ALA A 53 -6.88 10.24 10.82
N HIS A 54 -6.96 9.00 11.29
CA HIS A 54 -8.07 8.54 12.15
C HIS A 54 -8.18 9.33 13.43
N PHE A 55 -7.05 9.69 14.08
CA PHE A 55 -7.08 10.42 15.34
C PHE A 55 -7.68 11.83 15.16
N GLY A 56 -7.37 12.52 14.07
CA GLY A 56 -7.99 13.80 13.72
C GLY A 56 -9.52 13.69 13.55
N GLY A 57 -9.98 12.60 12.91
CA GLY A 57 -11.40 12.32 12.77
C GLY A 57 -12.10 12.07 14.11
N ILE A 58 -11.48 11.28 15.01
CA ILE A 58 -11.98 11.05 16.38
C ILE A 58 -12.14 12.38 17.10
N LEU A 59 -11.12 13.25 17.04
CA LEU A 59 -11.15 14.55 17.71
C LEU A 59 -12.19 15.50 17.11
N ALA A 60 -12.32 15.53 15.78
CA ALA A 60 -13.36 16.33 15.12
C ALA A 60 -14.76 15.90 15.56
N LYS A 61 -15.01 14.61 15.65
CA LYS A 61 -16.28 14.06 16.15
C LYS A 61 -16.53 14.42 17.61
N LEU A 62 -15.53 14.26 18.48
CA LEU A 62 -15.72 14.47 19.92
C LEU A 62 -15.80 15.94 20.31
N LEU A 63 -14.99 16.81 19.67
CA LEU A 63 -14.90 18.23 20.06
C LEU A 63 -15.93 19.10 19.36
N TYR A 64 -16.32 18.76 18.13
CA TYR A 64 -17.21 19.58 17.31
C TYR A 64 -18.55 18.90 16.99
N GLY A 65 -18.73 17.63 17.36
CA GLY A 65 -19.95 16.88 17.07
C GLY A 65 -20.14 16.52 15.58
N ILE A 66 -19.06 16.60 14.78
CA ILE A 66 -19.12 16.37 13.33
C ILE A 66 -19.18 14.86 13.05
N PRO A 67 -20.14 14.38 12.22
CA PRO A 67 -20.18 12.98 11.82
C PRO A 67 -18.90 12.54 11.12
N GLN A 68 -18.40 11.33 11.47
CA GLN A 68 -17.19 10.76 10.92
C GLN A 68 -17.49 9.65 9.93
N VAL A 69 -17.04 9.82 8.69
CA VAL A 69 -16.91 8.77 7.68
C VAL A 69 -15.47 8.33 7.62
N LEU A 70 -15.24 7.02 7.44
CA LEU A 70 -13.92 6.44 7.42
C LEU A 70 -13.79 5.47 6.24
N THR A 71 -12.69 5.57 5.47
CA THR A 71 -12.35 4.57 4.43
C THR A 71 -11.21 3.70 4.90
N THR A 72 -11.44 2.38 4.90
CA THR A 72 -10.42 1.37 5.20
C THR A 72 -9.71 0.93 3.92
N HIS A 73 -8.43 1.27 3.79
CA HIS A 73 -7.58 0.78 2.69
C HIS A 73 -6.77 -0.45 3.08
N SER A 74 -6.62 -0.71 4.36
CA SER A 74 -5.99 -1.87 4.97
C SER A 74 -6.24 -1.83 6.47
N LEU A 75 -6.16 -2.96 7.15
CA LEU A 75 -6.42 -3.10 8.58
C LEU A 75 -5.15 -3.54 9.33
N GLU A 76 -4.85 -2.88 10.46
CA GLU A 76 -3.67 -3.21 11.27
C GLU A 76 -3.70 -4.66 11.79
N PRO A 77 -4.82 -5.25 12.26
CA PRO A 77 -4.85 -6.64 12.69
C PRO A 77 -4.38 -7.65 11.63
N LEU A 78 -4.56 -7.33 10.36
CA LEU A 78 -4.17 -8.19 9.23
C LEU A 78 -2.74 -7.94 8.74
N ARG A 79 -2.00 -7.06 9.43
CA ARG A 79 -0.62 -6.71 9.10
C ARG A 79 0.32 -6.84 10.31
N PRO A 80 0.38 -8.00 10.99
CA PRO A 80 1.16 -8.15 12.22
C PRO A 80 2.66 -7.89 12.03
N TRP A 81 3.19 -8.10 10.81
CA TRP A 81 4.59 -7.77 10.46
C TRP A 81 4.92 -6.27 10.57
N LYS A 82 3.92 -5.37 10.60
CA LYS A 82 4.15 -3.93 10.85
C LYS A 82 4.78 -3.65 12.21
N ARG A 83 4.67 -4.58 13.15
CA ARG A 83 5.36 -4.51 14.44
C ARG A 83 6.89 -4.55 14.28
N GLU A 84 7.42 -5.24 13.27
CA GLU A 84 8.86 -5.24 12.95
C GLU A 84 9.36 -3.81 12.63
N GLN A 85 8.52 -3.04 11.92
CA GLN A 85 8.86 -1.68 11.48
C GLN A 85 8.66 -0.63 12.57
N ARG A 86 7.58 -0.77 13.36
CA ARG A 86 7.09 0.28 14.25
C ARG A 86 7.25 -0.04 15.74
N GLY A 87 7.71 -1.25 16.08
CA GLY A 87 7.79 -1.67 17.47
C GLY A 87 6.45 -1.46 18.20
N ARG A 88 6.49 -0.82 19.37
CA ARG A 88 5.28 -0.47 20.13
C ARG A 88 4.43 0.64 19.50
N GLY A 89 4.95 1.38 18.53
CA GLY A 89 4.14 2.30 17.73
C GLY A 89 3.02 1.60 16.96
N TYR A 90 3.17 0.28 16.69
CA TYR A 90 2.11 -0.55 16.14
C TYR A 90 0.93 -0.73 17.10
N ASP A 91 1.15 -0.80 18.41
CA ASP A 91 0.07 -0.88 19.39
C ASP A 91 -0.75 0.40 19.40
N LEU A 92 -0.08 1.56 19.26
CA LEU A 92 -0.74 2.86 19.15
C LEU A 92 -1.57 2.97 17.86
N SER A 93 -1.00 2.62 16.69
CA SER A 93 -1.75 2.65 15.43
C SER A 93 -2.95 1.72 15.44
N SER A 94 -2.81 0.52 16.03
CA SER A 94 -3.90 -0.44 16.18
C SER A 94 -5.01 0.06 17.11
N TRP A 95 -4.64 0.74 18.20
CA TRP A 95 -5.61 1.35 19.11
C TRP A 95 -6.37 2.50 18.45
N ILE A 96 -5.66 3.39 17.74
CA ILE A 96 -6.28 4.51 17.01
C ILE A 96 -7.24 3.97 15.94
N GLU A 97 -6.79 2.98 15.16
CA GLU A 97 -7.62 2.39 14.10
C GLU A 97 -8.89 1.76 14.66
N ARG A 98 -8.76 0.93 15.70
CA ARG A 98 -9.91 0.33 16.39
C ARG A 98 -10.89 1.38 16.88
N THR A 99 -10.40 2.37 17.61
CA THR A 99 -11.23 3.44 18.16
C THR A 99 -11.97 4.20 17.07
N ALA A 100 -11.28 4.56 15.99
CA ALA A 100 -11.88 5.30 14.89
C ALA A 100 -12.96 4.48 14.17
N ILE A 101 -12.70 3.20 13.89
CA ILE A 101 -13.64 2.30 13.21
C ILE A 101 -14.90 2.10 14.06
N GLU A 102 -14.73 1.78 15.35
CA GLU A 102 -15.87 1.51 16.25
C GLU A 102 -16.70 2.78 16.55
N MET A 103 -16.09 3.97 16.48
CA MET A 103 -16.78 5.26 16.67
C MET A 103 -17.37 5.85 15.38
N ALA A 104 -17.02 5.35 14.20
CA ALA A 104 -17.47 5.91 12.93
C ALA A 104 -18.98 5.87 12.76
N ASP A 105 -19.55 6.89 12.10
CA ASP A 105 -20.95 6.93 11.70
C ASP A 105 -21.20 6.14 10.43
N ALA A 106 -20.20 6.11 9.53
CA ALA A 106 -20.18 5.25 8.34
C ALA A 106 -18.75 4.81 8.02
N ILE A 107 -18.62 3.59 7.50
CA ILE A 107 -17.35 2.97 7.11
C ILE A 107 -17.44 2.57 5.64
N VAL A 108 -16.48 3.02 4.86
CA VAL A 108 -16.27 2.60 3.49
C VAL A 108 -15.21 1.50 3.47
N ALA A 109 -15.59 0.31 3.08
CA ALA A 109 -14.69 -0.80 2.79
C ALA A 109 -14.38 -0.83 1.30
N VAL A 110 -13.10 -0.98 0.92
CA VAL A 110 -12.67 -0.92 -0.49
C VAL A 110 -12.97 -2.21 -1.27
N SER A 111 -13.43 -3.27 -0.60
CA SER A 111 -13.86 -4.53 -1.21
C SER A 111 -14.82 -5.27 -0.28
N GLU A 112 -15.54 -6.30 -0.80
CA GLU A 112 -16.34 -7.18 0.05
C GLU A 112 -15.48 -7.90 1.09
N GLY A 113 -14.28 -8.39 0.70
CA GLY A 113 -13.34 -8.99 1.64
C GLY A 113 -12.93 -8.02 2.75
N THR A 114 -12.66 -6.75 2.44
CA THR A 114 -12.37 -5.73 3.46
C THR A 114 -13.56 -5.48 4.38
N LYS A 115 -14.79 -5.55 3.87
CA LYS A 115 -16.00 -5.46 4.71
C LYS A 115 -16.10 -6.64 5.66
N GLU A 116 -15.87 -7.85 5.18
CA GLU A 116 -15.83 -9.06 6.00
C GLU A 116 -14.77 -8.94 7.10
N ASP A 117 -13.57 -8.49 6.75
CA ASP A 117 -12.46 -8.24 7.67
C ASP A 117 -12.84 -7.23 8.76
N VAL A 118 -13.48 -6.11 8.40
CA VAL A 118 -13.96 -5.10 9.36
C VAL A 118 -14.94 -5.72 10.34
N LEU A 119 -15.93 -6.47 9.86
CA LEU A 119 -16.94 -7.10 10.70
C LEU A 119 -16.37 -8.21 11.59
N ALA A 120 -15.29 -8.88 11.16
CA ALA A 120 -14.64 -9.92 11.93
C ALA A 120 -13.74 -9.38 13.06
N HIS A 121 -13.14 -8.19 12.88
CA HIS A 121 -12.10 -7.69 13.79
C HIS A 121 -12.53 -6.53 14.68
N PHE A 122 -13.66 -5.87 14.38
CA PHE A 122 -14.14 -4.68 15.10
C PHE A 122 -15.61 -4.81 15.50
N ALA A 123 -15.96 -4.20 16.62
CA ALA A 123 -17.33 -4.18 17.13
C ALA A 123 -18.14 -3.06 16.43
N VAL A 124 -18.61 -3.32 15.20
CA VAL A 124 -19.37 -2.37 14.39
C VAL A 124 -20.70 -2.95 13.93
N ASP A 125 -21.72 -2.07 13.84
CA ASP A 125 -22.98 -2.41 13.20
C ASP A 125 -22.75 -2.63 11.68
N PRO A 126 -23.10 -3.81 11.13
CA PRO A 126 -22.98 -4.09 9.70
C PRO A 126 -23.69 -3.07 8.81
N ALA A 127 -24.74 -2.42 9.29
CA ALA A 127 -25.47 -1.39 8.54
C ALA A 127 -24.61 -0.16 8.24
N LYS A 128 -23.60 0.12 9.07
CA LYS A 128 -22.66 1.24 8.88
C LYS A 128 -21.58 0.96 7.85
N VAL A 129 -21.33 -0.31 7.48
CA VAL A 129 -20.25 -0.70 6.56
C VAL A 129 -20.77 -0.80 5.14
N LYS A 130 -20.25 0.05 4.25
CA LYS A 130 -20.61 0.09 2.83
C LYS A 130 -19.38 -0.23 1.98
N VAL A 131 -19.57 -1.05 0.94
CA VAL A 131 -18.50 -1.32 -0.03
C VAL A 131 -18.54 -0.25 -1.12
N ILE A 132 -17.40 0.42 -1.29
CA ILE A 132 -17.15 1.34 -2.40
C ILE A 132 -15.77 1.01 -2.93
N TYR A 133 -15.71 0.40 -4.11
CA TYR A 133 -14.47 -0.01 -4.73
C TYR A 133 -13.59 1.19 -5.12
N ASN A 134 -12.27 1.02 -5.04
CA ASN A 134 -11.36 1.96 -5.67
C ASN A 134 -11.52 1.90 -7.19
N GLY A 135 -11.25 3.01 -7.86
CA GLY A 135 -11.23 3.09 -9.32
C GLY A 135 -9.83 3.36 -9.86
N ILE A 136 -9.65 3.12 -11.14
CA ILE A 136 -8.49 3.56 -11.92
C ILE A 136 -8.93 4.45 -13.07
N ASN A 137 -8.00 5.23 -13.61
CA ASN A 137 -8.24 5.96 -14.84
C ASN A 137 -7.99 5.03 -16.04
N VAL A 138 -9.07 4.46 -16.59
CA VAL A 138 -8.99 3.51 -17.71
C VAL A 138 -8.48 4.14 -19.01
N GLU A 139 -8.60 5.47 -19.17
CA GLU A 139 -8.01 6.16 -20.32
C GLU A 139 -6.48 6.22 -20.24
N GLN A 140 -5.93 6.17 -19.03
CA GLN A 140 -4.51 6.22 -18.80
C GLN A 140 -3.85 4.83 -18.91
N TYR A 141 -4.55 3.80 -18.45
CA TYR A 141 -4.08 2.41 -18.51
C TYR A 141 -4.64 1.73 -19.76
N GLN A 142 -4.12 2.14 -20.94
CA GLN A 142 -4.48 1.55 -22.23
C GLN A 142 -3.30 0.73 -22.77
N PRO A 143 -3.55 -0.41 -23.39
CA PRO A 143 -2.53 -1.20 -24.07
C PRO A 143 -1.74 -0.35 -25.09
N THR A 144 -0.45 -0.60 -25.21
CA THR A 144 0.45 0.10 -26.14
C THR A 144 1.29 -0.87 -26.95
N ALA A 145 1.58 -0.53 -28.21
CA ALA A 145 2.52 -1.28 -29.03
C ALA A 145 3.99 -0.94 -28.76
N GLU A 146 4.26 0.09 -27.93
CA GLU A 146 5.60 0.51 -27.60
C GLU A 146 6.31 -0.53 -26.72
N THR A 147 7.60 -0.78 -27.01
CA THR A 147 8.46 -1.71 -26.28
C THR A 147 9.78 -1.06 -25.80
N SER A 148 9.90 0.26 -25.96
CA SER A 148 11.13 0.99 -25.65
C SER A 148 11.56 0.88 -24.19
N ALA A 149 10.59 0.80 -23.27
CA ALA A 149 10.86 0.57 -21.86
C ALA A 149 11.39 -0.85 -21.62
N LEU A 150 10.81 -1.88 -22.27
CA LEU A 150 11.28 -3.26 -22.15
C LEU A 150 12.76 -3.36 -22.52
N VAL A 151 13.13 -2.84 -23.71
CA VAL A 151 14.51 -2.85 -24.22
C VAL A 151 15.44 -2.09 -23.27
N ARG A 152 15.04 -0.92 -22.79
CA ARG A 152 15.83 -0.08 -21.86
C ARG A 152 16.16 -0.83 -20.56
N TYR A 153 15.24 -1.63 -20.06
CA TYR A 153 15.42 -2.41 -18.84
C TYR A 153 15.93 -3.84 -19.07
N GLY A 154 16.33 -4.17 -20.31
CA GLY A 154 16.92 -5.47 -20.63
C GLY A 154 15.92 -6.61 -20.77
N VAL A 155 14.63 -6.31 -20.91
CA VAL A 155 13.58 -7.30 -21.20
C VAL A 155 13.52 -7.54 -22.71
N ASP A 156 13.61 -8.78 -23.15
CA ASP A 156 13.45 -9.16 -24.55
C ASP A 156 11.94 -9.21 -24.91
N PRO A 157 11.44 -8.29 -25.78
CA PRO A 157 10.03 -8.26 -26.13
C PRO A 157 9.54 -9.49 -26.93
N ALA A 158 10.47 -10.26 -27.51
CA ALA A 158 10.16 -11.46 -28.28
C ALA A 158 9.96 -12.71 -27.42
N ARG A 159 10.34 -12.65 -26.14
CA ARG A 159 10.21 -13.75 -25.20
C ARG A 159 9.06 -13.51 -24.20
N PRO A 160 8.33 -14.58 -23.83
CA PRO A 160 7.33 -14.46 -22.78
C PRO A 160 7.98 -14.08 -21.44
N PHE A 161 7.24 -13.31 -20.61
CA PHE A 161 7.72 -13.00 -19.26
C PHE A 161 6.59 -12.95 -18.21
N VAL A 162 6.97 -13.31 -17.00
CA VAL A 162 6.17 -13.08 -15.78
C VAL A 162 6.55 -11.73 -15.21
N LEU A 163 5.58 -10.90 -14.92
CA LEU A 163 5.76 -9.56 -14.37
C LEU A 163 5.29 -9.49 -12.91
N PHE A 164 6.11 -8.89 -12.06
CA PHE A 164 5.71 -8.38 -10.75
C PHE A 164 5.92 -6.87 -10.71
N VAL A 165 4.94 -6.13 -10.17
CA VAL A 165 5.07 -4.70 -9.89
C VAL A 165 4.68 -4.42 -8.44
N GLY A 166 5.56 -3.78 -7.68
CA GLY A 166 5.24 -3.42 -6.31
C GLY A 166 6.45 -3.15 -5.44
N ARG A 167 6.20 -2.75 -4.19
CA ARG A 167 7.26 -2.56 -3.19
C ARG A 167 7.74 -3.90 -2.64
N ILE A 168 8.98 -3.94 -2.19
CA ILE A 168 9.55 -5.10 -1.51
C ILE A 168 9.04 -5.09 -0.06
N THR A 169 7.98 -5.82 0.19
CA THR A 169 7.35 -5.90 1.51
C THR A 169 6.86 -7.33 1.80
N ARG A 170 6.73 -7.69 3.07
CA ARG A 170 6.13 -8.98 3.44
C ARG A 170 4.70 -9.09 2.93
N GLN A 171 3.95 -7.97 2.97
CA GLN A 171 2.58 -7.92 2.45
C GLN A 171 2.49 -8.33 0.99
N LYS A 172 3.41 -7.86 0.15
CA LYS A 172 3.42 -8.12 -1.29
C LYS A 172 3.93 -9.50 -1.69
N GLY A 173 4.54 -10.23 -0.76
CA GLY A 173 4.93 -11.63 -0.95
C GLY A 173 5.95 -11.88 -2.06
N ILE A 174 6.70 -10.85 -2.50
CA ILE A 174 7.64 -10.95 -3.64
C ILE A 174 8.69 -12.05 -3.45
N VAL A 175 9.16 -12.28 -2.21
CA VAL A 175 10.15 -13.32 -1.92
C VAL A 175 9.59 -14.71 -2.23
N HIS A 176 8.27 -14.93 -2.05
CA HIS A 176 7.63 -16.19 -2.43
C HIS A 176 7.67 -16.41 -3.95
N LEU A 177 7.43 -15.35 -4.74
CA LEU A 177 7.58 -15.42 -6.19
C LEU A 177 9.02 -15.74 -6.58
N VAL A 178 10.01 -15.03 -6.00
CA VAL A 178 11.44 -15.28 -6.30
C VAL A 178 11.82 -16.74 -5.98
N ASN A 179 11.41 -17.26 -4.84
CA ASN A 179 11.65 -18.67 -4.49
C ASN A 179 10.95 -19.67 -5.43
N ALA A 180 9.84 -19.27 -6.05
CA ALA A 180 9.10 -20.11 -6.99
C ALA A 180 9.68 -20.11 -8.41
N ILE A 181 10.64 -19.23 -8.74
CA ILE A 181 11.23 -19.10 -10.09
C ILE A 181 11.85 -20.43 -10.55
N GLN A 182 12.41 -21.21 -9.65
CA GLN A 182 12.98 -22.53 -9.95
C GLN A 182 11.99 -23.51 -10.60
N TYR A 183 10.68 -23.27 -10.45
CA TYR A 183 9.61 -24.09 -11.02
C TYR A 183 9.03 -23.51 -12.31
N ILE A 184 9.47 -22.31 -12.72
CA ILE A 184 9.02 -21.65 -13.95
C ILE A 184 9.92 -22.11 -15.12
N ASN A 185 9.30 -22.33 -16.29
CA ASN A 185 10.01 -22.71 -17.50
C ASN A 185 11.19 -21.74 -17.77
N PRO A 186 12.42 -22.24 -18.02
CA PRO A 186 13.60 -21.43 -18.32
C PRO A 186 13.45 -20.50 -19.54
N ASP A 187 12.55 -20.80 -20.47
CA ASP A 187 12.30 -19.95 -21.64
C ASP A 187 11.50 -18.68 -21.31
N VAL A 188 10.92 -18.61 -20.10
CA VAL A 188 10.14 -17.45 -19.62
C VAL A 188 11.03 -16.55 -18.78
N GLN A 189 11.13 -15.28 -19.17
CA GLN A 189 11.83 -14.26 -18.40
C GLN A 189 11.04 -13.90 -17.12
N ILE A 190 11.74 -13.44 -16.09
CA ILE A 190 11.14 -12.95 -14.87
C ILE A 190 11.49 -11.47 -14.71
N VAL A 191 10.48 -10.62 -14.71
CA VAL A 191 10.64 -9.16 -14.59
C VAL A 191 10.05 -8.71 -13.25
N LEU A 192 10.92 -8.22 -12.39
CA LEU A 192 10.57 -7.75 -11.05
C LEU A 192 10.74 -6.23 -11.01
N CYS A 193 9.67 -5.47 -11.22
CA CYS A 193 9.62 -4.02 -10.98
C CYS A 193 9.40 -3.79 -9.48
N ALA A 194 10.47 -3.88 -8.70
CA ALA A 194 10.40 -3.97 -7.25
C ALA A 194 11.49 -3.16 -6.58
N GLY A 195 11.08 -2.11 -5.88
CA GLY A 195 11.95 -1.23 -5.10
C GLY A 195 11.35 -0.91 -3.72
N ALA A 196 11.91 0.11 -3.07
CA ALA A 196 11.44 0.66 -1.80
C ALA A 196 11.13 -0.42 -0.73
N PRO A 197 12.14 -1.16 -0.25
CA PRO A 197 11.95 -2.15 0.80
C PRO A 197 11.47 -1.51 2.10
N ASP A 198 10.51 -2.14 2.76
CA ASP A 198 9.94 -1.64 4.03
C ASP A 198 10.96 -1.67 5.18
N THR A 199 11.86 -2.65 5.19
CA THR A 199 12.92 -2.81 6.20
C THR A 199 14.22 -3.31 5.56
N LYS A 200 15.34 -3.16 6.28
CA LYS A 200 16.64 -3.69 5.83
C LYS A 200 16.66 -5.21 5.76
N GLU A 201 15.92 -5.86 6.65
CA GLU A 201 15.83 -7.32 6.74
C GLU A 201 15.17 -7.89 5.48
N ILE A 202 14.03 -7.34 5.03
CA ILE A 202 13.36 -7.80 3.81
C ILE A 202 14.17 -7.44 2.55
N ALA A 203 14.92 -6.34 2.56
CA ALA A 203 15.84 -6.00 1.49
C ALA A 203 16.93 -7.08 1.33
N ALA A 204 17.62 -7.41 2.42
CA ALA A 204 18.67 -8.44 2.42
C ALA A 204 18.12 -9.84 2.06
N GLU A 205 16.92 -10.19 2.53
CA GLU A 205 16.23 -11.44 2.18
C GLU A 205 15.96 -11.52 0.68
N MET A 206 15.49 -10.41 0.08
CA MET A 206 15.23 -10.32 -1.36
C MET A 206 16.51 -10.45 -2.18
N GLU A 207 17.56 -9.70 -1.82
CA GLU A 207 18.86 -9.76 -2.47
C GLU A 207 19.41 -11.20 -2.46
N ALA A 208 19.46 -11.82 -1.28
CA ALA A 208 19.92 -13.20 -1.15
C ALA A 208 19.06 -14.21 -1.94
N ALA A 209 17.75 -13.97 -2.06
CA ALA A 209 16.87 -14.83 -2.83
C ALA A 209 17.15 -14.71 -4.33
N VAL A 210 17.31 -13.49 -4.86
CA VAL A 210 17.63 -13.25 -6.27
C VAL A 210 19.01 -13.82 -6.62
N GLU A 211 20.03 -13.58 -5.80
CA GLU A 211 21.37 -14.13 -5.99
C GLU A 211 21.37 -15.67 -6.09
N ARG A 212 20.64 -16.35 -5.19
CA ARG A 212 20.50 -17.81 -5.24
C ARG A 212 19.88 -18.29 -6.54
N VAL A 213 18.84 -17.63 -7.01
CA VAL A 213 18.15 -18.00 -8.25
C VAL A 213 19.06 -17.78 -9.46
N GLN A 214 19.76 -16.65 -9.52
CA GLN A 214 20.71 -16.37 -10.60
C GLN A 214 21.88 -17.38 -10.60
N ALA A 215 22.42 -17.70 -9.44
CA ALA A 215 23.47 -18.72 -9.30
C ALA A 215 23.02 -20.12 -9.69
N SER A 216 21.72 -20.41 -9.62
CA SER A 216 21.17 -21.72 -10.05
C SER A 216 20.97 -21.86 -11.56
N GLY A 217 21.46 -20.92 -12.36
CA GLY A 217 21.37 -20.95 -13.81
C GLY A 217 20.17 -20.21 -14.41
N ARG A 218 19.58 -19.27 -13.68
CA ARG A 218 18.49 -18.37 -14.13
C ARG A 218 19.00 -16.91 -14.28
N PRO A 219 19.85 -16.62 -15.28
CA PRO A 219 20.36 -15.25 -15.49
C PRO A 219 19.30 -14.29 -16.03
N ASP A 220 18.17 -14.79 -16.47
CA ASP A 220 17.04 -14.08 -17.06
C ASP A 220 16.05 -13.50 -16.01
N VAL A 221 16.46 -13.41 -14.75
CA VAL A 221 15.75 -12.64 -13.71
C VAL A 221 16.20 -11.19 -13.79
N ILE A 222 15.31 -10.35 -14.29
CA ILE A 222 15.52 -8.92 -14.46
C ILE A 222 14.87 -8.20 -13.28
N TRP A 223 15.70 -7.63 -12.41
CA TRP A 223 15.22 -6.89 -11.23
C TRP A 223 15.46 -5.40 -11.38
N ILE A 224 14.38 -4.66 -11.58
CA ILE A 224 14.35 -3.20 -11.72
C ILE A 224 14.03 -2.61 -10.33
N GLN A 225 15.02 -1.99 -9.70
CA GLN A 225 14.92 -1.48 -8.33
C GLN A 225 14.40 -0.06 -8.25
N GLU A 226 14.47 0.69 -9.33
CA GLU A 226 13.96 2.05 -9.41
C GLU A 226 12.45 2.09 -9.63
N MET A 227 11.84 3.23 -9.28
CA MET A 227 10.44 3.45 -9.58
C MET A 227 10.28 3.79 -11.06
N LEU A 228 9.60 2.91 -11.77
CA LEU A 228 9.24 3.12 -13.17
C LEU A 228 8.31 4.32 -13.34
N SER A 229 8.49 5.04 -14.44
CA SER A 229 7.50 6.02 -14.88
C SER A 229 6.19 5.31 -15.25
N LYS A 230 5.06 6.03 -15.18
CA LYS A 230 3.77 5.45 -15.53
C LYS A 230 3.71 4.92 -16.96
N PRO A 231 4.21 5.64 -18.00
CA PRO A 231 4.31 5.09 -19.35
C PRO A 231 5.14 3.80 -19.43
N ASP A 232 6.23 3.70 -18.67
CA ASP A 232 7.08 2.51 -18.67
C ASP A 232 6.38 1.31 -18.05
N VAL A 233 5.69 1.51 -16.93
CA VAL A 233 4.96 0.41 -16.29
C VAL A 233 3.78 -0.09 -17.13
N ILE A 234 3.14 0.81 -17.90
CA ILE A 234 2.07 0.43 -18.83
C ILE A 234 2.63 -0.48 -19.96
N GLN A 235 3.84 -0.18 -20.48
CA GLN A 235 4.49 -1.08 -21.43
C GLN A 235 4.77 -2.45 -20.79
N MET A 236 5.25 -2.49 -19.54
CA MET A 236 5.48 -3.76 -18.83
C MET A 236 4.17 -4.56 -18.67
N TYR A 237 3.06 -3.92 -18.24
CA TYR A 237 1.76 -4.59 -18.14
C TYR A 237 1.27 -5.10 -19.49
N THR A 238 1.36 -4.26 -20.54
CA THR A 238 0.83 -4.58 -21.88
C THR A 238 1.50 -5.82 -22.48
N HIS A 239 2.81 -5.95 -22.30
CA HIS A 239 3.58 -7.02 -22.94
C HIS A 239 3.84 -8.23 -22.03
N ALA A 240 3.44 -8.16 -20.76
CA ALA A 240 3.56 -9.30 -19.85
C ALA A 240 2.68 -10.46 -20.28
N THR A 241 3.25 -11.66 -20.30
CA THR A 241 2.46 -12.89 -20.53
C THR A 241 1.59 -13.22 -19.32
N VAL A 242 2.13 -12.98 -18.12
CA VAL A 242 1.43 -13.16 -16.85
C VAL A 242 1.84 -12.05 -15.88
N PHE A 243 0.87 -11.36 -15.32
CA PHE A 243 1.07 -10.52 -14.15
C PHE A 243 0.88 -11.36 -12.88
N CYS A 244 1.85 -11.31 -11.97
CA CYS A 244 1.85 -12.09 -10.74
C CYS A 244 1.67 -11.17 -9.52
N CYS A 245 0.61 -11.39 -8.75
CA CYS A 245 0.33 -10.69 -7.49
C CYS A 245 0.36 -11.68 -6.32
N PRO A 246 1.55 -12.01 -5.74
CA PRO A 246 1.71 -13.02 -4.70
C PRO A 246 1.43 -12.47 -3.29
N SER A 247 0.63 -11.40 -3.19
CA SER A 247 0.36 -10.70 -1.94
C SER A 247 -0.27 -11.61 -0.90
N LEU A 248 0.26 -11.59 0.32
CA LEU A 248 -0.33 -12.29 1.48
C LEU A 248 -1.61 -11.59 1.98
N TYR A 249 -1.68 -10.29 1.76
CA TYR A 249 -2.84 -9.46 2.09
C TYR A 249 -2.98 -8.36 1.06
N GLU A 250 -4.09 -8.37 0.31
CA GLU A 250 -4.40 -7.40 -0.73
C GLU A 250 -5.85 -6.93 -0.58
N PRO A 251 -6.11 -5.87 0.19
CA PRO A 251 -7.47 -5.42 0.50
C PRO A 251 -8.31 -5.09 -0.72
N PHE A 252 -7.70 -4.55 -1.77
CA PHE A 252 -8.34 -4.26 -3.05
C PHE A 252 -7.51 -4.71 -4.25
N GLY A 253 -6.22 -4.32 -4.27
CA GLY A 253 -5.32 -4.69 -5.37
C GLY A 253 -5.48 -3.80 -6.61
N ILE A 254 -5.27 -2.50 -6.46
CA ILE A 254 -5.36 -1.56 -7.60
C ILE A 254 -4.42 -1.95 -8.75
N ILE A 255 -3.26 -2.53 -8.44
CA ILE A 255 -2.29 -3.03 -9.43
C ILE A 255 -2.84 -4.18 -10.28
N ASN A 256 -3.83 -4.93 -9.78
CA ASN A 256 -4.49 -5.97 -10.57
C ASN A 256 -5.38 -5.33 -11.65
N LEU A 257 -6.07 -4.23 -11.31
CA LEU A 257 -6.85 -3.46 -12.30
C LEU A 257 -5.95 -2.77 -13.33
N GLU A 258 -4.78 -2.28 -12.90
CA GLU A 258 -3.79 -1.67 -13.80
C GLU A 258 -3.25 -2.68 -14.83
N ALA A 259 -3.13 -3.95 -14.43
CA ALA A 259 -2.62 -5.02 -15.27
C ALA A 259 -3.71 -5.66 -16.18
N MET A 260 -4.98 -5.51 -15.86
CA MET A 260 -6.12 -6.05 -16.63
C MET A 260 -6.47 -5.19 -17.83
#